data_06632ac5d14077a9c8f66f8a1d7abeee
#
_entry.id   06632ac5d14077a9c8f66f8a1d7abeee
#
_cell.length_a   1.000
_cell.length_b   1.000
_cell.length_c   1.000
_cell.angle_alpha   90.00
_cell.angle_beta   90.00
_cell.angle_gamma   90.00
#
_symmetry.space_group_name_H-M   'P 1'
#
loop_
_entity.id
_entity.type
_entity.pdbx_description
1 polymer ?
#
loop_
_entity_poly.entity_id
_entity_poly.type
_entity_poly.pdbx_seq_one_letter_code
_entity_poly.pdbx_strand_id
1 'polypeptide(L)'
;VEYDDDLVRGSIEESYHIAFERCEDFMPDTTVRLPDFVVPAGYDEDGYLKRLASEGLFSILKAKGLTQKRTKSKSLIHEYEQRLNHELSVIADRGFSKYFLTMKAISDKTNEVQLSGPGRGSAAGSLVAYSLGITQIDPIKYGLLFSRFLRSDATDYPDIDYDVSDPMVLKDILIDEWGDSTVVPISNWNTLQLRSL
;
A
#
# COMPACT_ATOMS: atom_id res chain seq x y z
N VAL A 1 16.41 38.95 28.96
CA VAL A 1 16.53 37.83 29.90
C VAL A 1 17.99 37.54 30.01
N GLU A 2 18.58 37.79 31.19
CA GLU A 2 19.96 37.46 31.49
C GLU A 2 19.98 36.01 31.96
N TYR A 3 20.71 35.15 31.26
CA TYR A 3 20.83 33.74 31.63
C TYR A 3 22.06 33.60 32.55
N ASP A 4 21.95 32.75 33.56
CA ASP A 4 23.03 32.36 34.41
C ASP A 4 24.08 31.55 33.61
N ASP A 5 25.29 32.05 33.50
CA ASP A 5 26.36 31.44 32.71
C ASP A 5 26.70 30.03 33.19
N ASP A 6 26.60 29.77 34.49
CA ASP A 6 26.87 28.44 35.07
C ASP A 6 25.77 27.45 34.68
N LEU A 7 24.52 27.90 34.64
CA LEU A 7 23.41 27.08 34.18
C LEU A 7 23.54 26.75 32.69
N VAL A 8 23.91 27.73 31.86
CA VAL A 8 24.13 27.50 30.42
C VAL A 8 25.28 26.53 30.18
N ARG A 9 26.40 26.73 30.86
CA ARG A 9 27.56 25.84 30.77
C ARG A 9 27.20 24.41 31.21
N GLY A 10 26.57 24.25 32.36
CA GLY A 10 26.14 22.96 32.87
C GLY A 10 25.17 22.24 31.91
N SER A 11 24.25 22.98 31.26
CA SER A 11 23.35 22.40 30.27
C SER A 11 24.08 21.90 29.01
N ILE A 12 25.12 22.61 28.57
CA ILE A 12 25.95 22.20 27.43
C ILE A 12 26.77 20.95 27.79
N GLU A 13 27.38 20.91 28.97
CA GLU A 13 28.15 19.78 29.45
C GLU A 13 27.28 18.54 29.62
N GLU A 14 26.08 18.67 30.21
CA GLU A 14 25.14 17.56 30.34
C GLU A 14 24.65 17.07 28.98
N SER A 15 24.41 17.96 28.02
CA SER A 15 24.02 17.57 26.63
C SER A 15 25.13 16.75 25.96
N TYR A 16 26.41 17.11 26.20
CA TYR A 16 27.53 16.33 25.71
C TYR A 16 27.56 14.93 26.35
N HIS A 17 27.47 14.84 27.68
CA HIS A 17 27.42 13.56 28.38
C HIS A 17 26.28 12.67 27.93
N ILE A 18 25.09 13.22 27.73
CA ILE A 18 23.96 12.46 27.20
C ILE A 18 24.27 11.92 25.80
N ALA A 19 24.73 12.78 24.90
CA ALA A 19 24.92 12.42 23.50
C ALA A 19 26.10 11.45 23.28
N PHE A 20 27.20 11.59 24.01
CA PHE A 20 28.44 10.85 23.75
C PHE A 20 28.77 9.76 24.78
N GLU A 21 28.22 9.84 25.99
CA GLU A 21 28.53 8.88 27.04
C GLU A 21 27.36 7.97 27.42
N ARG A 22 26.09 8.44 27.26
CA ARG A 22 24.91 7.68 27.65
C ARG A 22 24.14 7.11 26.48
N CYS A 23 24.32 7.65 25.25
CA CYS A 23 23.69 7.11 24.06
C CYS A 23 24.61 6.05 23.45
N GLU A 24 24.11 4.86 23.31
CA GLU A 24 24.74 3.79 22.53
C GLU A 24 24.37 3.95 21.05
N ASP A 25 25.28 3.52 20.17
CA ASP A 25 24.98 3.43 18.75
C ASP A 25 23.89 2.37 18.53
N PHE A 26 22.70 2.83 18.25
CA PHE A 26 21.55 1.97 17.94
C PHE A 26 21.11 2.17 16.51
N MET A 27 21.22 1.12 15.71
CA MET A 27 20.63 1.08 14.37
C MET A 27 19.38 0.22 14.41
N PRO A 28 18.20 0.79 14.17
CA PRO A 28 16.99 0.00 14.10
C PRO A 28 17.07 -1.01 12.95
N ASP A 29 16.46 -2.17 13.14
CA ASP A 29 16.28 -3.14 12.04
C ASP A 29 15.34 -2.51 10.99
N THR A 30 15.91 -2.16 9.84
CA THR A 30 15.17 -1.57 8.71
C THR A 30 14.62 -2.62 7.75
N THR A 31 14.75 -3.90 8.08
CA THR A 31 14.24 -5.00 7.25
C THR A 31 12.72 -4.93 7.18
N VAL A 32 12.19 -4.77 5.99
CA VAL A 32 10.74 -4.81 5.78
C VAL A 32 10.25 -6.25 5.92
N ARG A 33 9.29 -6.46 6.81
CA ARG A 33 8.67 -7.75 7.05
C ARG A 33 7.19 -7.66 6.74
N LEU A 34 6.75 -8.45 5.76
CA LEU A 34 5.33 -8.61 5.46
C LEU A 34 4.80 -9.86 6.17
N PRO A 35 3.50 -9.87 6.52
CA PRO A 35 2.84 -11.09 7.00
C PRO A 35 3.03 -12.24 6.01
N ASP A 36 3.06 -13.47 6.50
CA ASP A 36 3.10 -14.62 5.62
C ASP A 36 1.77 -14.74 4.88
N PHE A 37 1.88 -14.80 3.55
CA PHE A 37 0.75 -15.00 2.66
C PHE A 37 0.82 -16.41 2.08
N VAL A 38 -0.20 -17.21 2.36
CA VAL A 38 -0.26 -18.58 1.86
C VAL A 38 -0.87 -18.57 0.46
N VAL A 39 -0.03 -18.83 -0.55
CA VAL A 39 -0.50 -19.03 -1.93
C VAL A 39 -1.01 -20.47 -2.12
N PRO A 40 -2.04 -20.68 -2.95
CA PRO A 40 -2.51 -22.02 -3.28
C PRO A 40 -1.43 -22.91 -3.92
N ALA A 41 -1.53 -24.20 -3.68
CA ALA A 41 -0.59 -25.17 -4.26
C ALA A 41 -0.52 -25.04 -5.80
N GLY A 42 0.71 -25.02 -6.31
CA GLY A 42 0.99 -24.89 -7.75
C GLY A 42 1.22 -23.45 -8.22
N TYR A 43 1.20 -22.48 -7.34
CA TYR A 43 1.54 -21.08 -7.64
C TYR A 43 2.68 -20.60 -6.75
N ASP A 44 3.49 -19.71 -7.29
CA ASP A 44 4.28 -18.75 -6.54
C ASP A 44 3.48 -17.44 -6.38
N GLU A 45 4.02 -16.49 -5.63
CA GLU A 45 3.36 -15.21 -5.34
C GLU A 45 3.08 -14.41 -6.63
N ASP A 46 4.03 -14.38 -7.57
CA ASP A 46 3.91 -13.66 -8.83
C ASP A 46 2.84 -14.27 -9.74
N GLY A 47 2.85 -15.59 -9.88
CA GLY A 47 1.87 -16.32 -10.67
C GLY A 47 0.46 -16.21 -10.11
N TYR A 48 0.33 -16.23 -8.78
CA TYR A 48 -0.97 -16.08 -8.13
C TYR A 48 -1.51 -14.66 -8.26
N LEU A 49 -0.66 -13.65 -8.06
CA LEU A 49 -1.03 -12.25 -8.30
C LEU A 49 -1.49 -12.02 -9.74
N LYS A 50 -0.72 -12.53 -10.71
CA LYS A 50 -1.05 -12.43 -12.13
C LYS A 50 -2.40 -13.07 -12.44
N ARG A 51 -2.67 -14.24 -11.87
CA ARG A 51 -3.97 -14.92 -12.02
C ARG A 51 -5.10 -14.05 -11.51
N LEU A 52 -5.04 -13.59 -10.24
CA LEU A 52 -6.09 -12.80 -9.62
C LEU A 52 -6.34 -11.48 -10.37
N ALA A 53 -5.27 -10.79 -10.74
CA ALA A 53 -5.37 -9.53 -11.49
C ALA A 53 -5.98 -9.74 -12.89
N SER A 54 -5.64 -10.83 -13.56
CA SER A 54 -6.21 -11.16 -14.88
C SER A 54 -7.69 -11.54 -14.80
N GLU A 55 -8.09 -12.33 -13.80
CA GLU A 55 -9.49 -12.68 -13.55
C GLU A 55 -10.34 -11.44 -13.19
N GLY A 56 -9.78 -10.55 -12.36
CA GLY A 56 -10.40 -9.28 -12.00
C GLY A 56 -10.56 -8.36 -13.20
N LEU A 57 -9.52 -8.16 -14.00
CA LEU A 57 -9.59 -7.37 -15.23
C LEU A 57 -10.63 -7.92 -16.20
N PHE A 58 -10.65 -9.24 -16.42
CA PHE A 58 -11.64 -9.87 -17.28
C PHE A 58 -13.07 -9.57 -16.81
N SER A 59 -13.34 -9.67 -15.51
CA SER A 59 -14.63 -9.37 -14.90
C SER A 59 -15.04 -7.92 -15.11
N ILE A 60 -14.11 -6.98 -14.92
CA ILE A 60 -14.30 -5.55 -15.14
C ILE A 60 -14.61 -5.24 -16.61
N LEU A 61 -13.82 -5.78 -17.54
CA LEU A 61 -14.04 -5.57 -18.98
C LEU A 61 -15.39 -6.14 -19.44
N LYS A 62 -15.77 -7.29 -18.92
CA LYS A 62 -17.08 -7.90 -19.17
C LYS A 62 -18.23 -7.03 -18.66
N ALA A 63 -18.11 -6.49 -17.43
CA ALA A 63 -19.11 -5.59 -16.86
C ALA A 63 -19.24 -4.27 -17.64
N LYS A 64 -18.13 -3.78 -18.23
CA LYS A 64 -18.14 -2.62 -19.15
C LYS A 64 -18.70 -2.93 -20.55
N GLY A 65 -19.10 -4.16 -20.83
CA GLY A 65 -19.58 -4.58 -22.14
C GLY A 65 -18.48 -4.62 -23.22
N LEU A 66 -17.21 -4.60 -22.80
CA LEU A 66 -16.08 -4.73 -23.71
C LEU A 66 -15.86 -6.21 -24.02
N THR A 67 -16.22 -6.62 -25.21
CA THR A 67 -16.07 -8.01 -25.68
C THR A 67 -15.21 -8.06 -26.93
N GLN A 68 -14.47 -9.14 -27.12
CA GLN A 68 -13.60 -9.35 -28.29
C GLN A 68 -14.37 -9.35 -29.64
N LYS A 69 -15.69 -9.36 -29.62
CA LYS A 69 -16.53 -9.42 -30.85
C LYS A 69 -16.58 -8.09 -31.61
N ARG A 70 -16.21 -6.96 -31.01
CA ARG A 70 -16.26 -5.63 -31.66
C ARG A 70 -14.82 -5.12 -31.90
N THR A 71 -14.54 -4.64 -33.13
CA THR A 71 -13.19 -4.18 -33.53
C THR A 71 -12.65 -3.06 -32.63
N LYS A 72 -13.45 -2.06 -32.26
CA LYS A 72 -13.07 -1.00 -31.34
C LYS A 72 -12.78 -1.52 -29.92
N SER A 73 -13.51 -2.56 -29.48
CA SER A 73 -13.25 -3.19 -28.18
C SER A 73 -11.94 -3.95 -28.15
N LYS A 74 -11.48 -4.52 -29.27
CA LYS A 74 -10.22 -5.28 -29.33
C LYS A 74 -9.01 -4.40 -29.05
N SER A 75 -8.94 -3.20 -29.63
CA SER A 75 -7.83 -2.26 -29.41
C SER A 75 -7.78 -1.83 -27.94
N LEU A 76 -8.93 -1.49 -27.36
CA LEU A 76 -9.01 -1.09 -25.95
C LEU A 76 -8.68 -2.24 -25.00
N ILE A 77 -9.20 -3.45 -25.24
CA ILE A 77 -8.84 -4.64 -24.44
C ILE A 77 -7.33 -4.87 -24.49
N HIS A 78 -6.72 -4.76 -25.66
CA HIS A 78 -5.29 -4.92 -25.82
C HIS A 78 -4.48 -3.87 -25.01
N GLU A 79 -4.96 -2.63 -24.96
CA GLU A 79 -4.36 -1.58 -24.13
C GLU A 79 -4.40 -1.95 -22.64
N TYR A 80 -5.53 -2.44 -22.14
CA TYR A 80 -5.63 -2.92 -20.75
C TYR A 80 -4.70 -4.10 -20.47
N GLU A 81 -4.65 -5.09 -21.38
CA GLU A 81 -3.79 -6.26 -21.23
C GLU A 81 -2.30 -5.90 -21.26
N GLN A 82 -1.89 -5.01 -22.16
CA GLN A 82 -0.50 -4.52 -22.21
C GLN A 82 -0.13 -3.78 -20.93
N ARG A 83 -1.01 -2.89 -20.46
CA ARG A 83 -0.79 -2.15 -19.22
C ARG A 83 -0.72 -3.08 -18.00
N LEU A 84 -1.62 -4.05 -17.89
CA LEU A 84 -1.60 -5.03 -16.81
C LEU A 84 -0.31 -5.84 -16.78
N ASN A 85 0.11 -6.35 -17.94
CA ASN A 85 1.34 -7.13 -18.04
C ASN A 85 2.58 -6.30 -17.69
N HIS A 86 2.63 -5.05 -18.11
CA HIS A 86 3.71 -4.13 -17.75
C HIS A 86 3.77 -3.90 -16.24
N GLU A 87 2.64 -3.60 -15.60
CA GLU A 87 2.59 -3.37 -14.15
C GLU A 87 2.98 -4.61 -13.37
N LEU A 88 2.46 -5.79 -13.75
CA LEU A 88 2.81 -7.07 -13.12
C LEU A 88 4.30 -7.38 -13.24
N SER A 89 4.93 -7.09 -14.39
CA SER A 89 6.37 -7.25 -14.55
C SER A 89 7.15 -6.37 -13.57
N VAL A 90 6.80 -5.09 -13.46
CA VAL A 90 7.47 -4.17 -12.53
C VAL A 90 7.28 -4.60 -11.07
N ILE A 91 6.08 -5.05 -10.70
CA ILE A 91 5.77 -5.52 -9.34
C ILE A 91 6.59 -6.77 -9.01
N ALA A 92 6.67 -7.75 -9.93
CA ALA A 92 7.46 -8.97 -9.75
C ALA A 92 8.96 -8.68 -9.67
N ASP A 93 9.50 -7.84 -10.59
CA ASP A 93 10.91 -7.45 -10.61
C ASP A 93 11.36 -6.76 -9.32
N ARG A 94 10.44 -6.11 -8.60
CA ARG A 94 10.68 -5.46 -7.29
C ARG A 94 10.37 -6.37 -6.09
N GLY A 95 9.82 -7.57 -6.30
CA GLY A 95 9.44 -8.48 -5.22
C GLY A 95 8.23 -8.01 -4.41
N PHE A 96 7.33 -7.20 -5.01
CA PHE A 96 6.19 -6.62 -4.30
C PHE A 96 4.90 -7.42 -4.43
N SER A 97 4.91 -8.57 -5.08
CA SER A 97 3.72 -9.39 -5.29
C SER A 97 3.02 -9.78 -3.99
N LYS A 98 3.79 -10.17 -2.97
CA LYS A 98 3.27 -10.48 -1.63
C LYS A 98 2.52 -9.29 -1.00
N TYR A 99 3.05 -8.07 -1.18
CA TYR A 99 2.41 -6.85 -0.68
C TYR A 99 1.03 -6.63 -1.31
N PHE A 100 0.92 -6.76 -2.63
CA PHE A 100 -0.38 -6.62 -3.33
C PHE A 100 -1.37 -7.73 -2.94
N LEU A 101 -0.90 -8.96 -2.74
CA LEU A 101 -1.74 -10.06 -2.26
C LEU A 101 -2.26 -9.82 -0.84
N THR A 102 -1.41 -9.29 0.04
CA THR A 102 -1.80 -8.90 1.40
C THR A 102 -2.85 -7.78 1.36
N MET A 103 -2.62 -6.73 0.55
CA MET A 103 -3.58 -5.64 0.40
C MET A 103 -4.92 -6.10 -0.19
N LYS A 104 -4.88 -7.06 -1.12
CA LYS A 104 -6.10 -7.69 -1.64
C LYS A 104 -6.87 -8.44 -0.55
N ALA A 105 -6.19 -9.22 0.28
CA ALA A 105 -6.84 -9.93 1.39
C ALA A 105 -7.49 -8.95 2.37
N ILE A 106 -6.80 -7.85 2.70
CA ILE A 106 -7.36 -6.77 3.54
C ILE A 106 -8.61 -6.18 2.88
N SER A 107 -8.53 -5.85 1.59
CA SER A 107 -9.64 -5.26 0.84
C SER A 107 -10.84 -6.20 0.77
N ASP A 108 -10.64 -7.48 0.50
CA ASP A 108 -11.71 -8.46 0.42
C ASP A 108 -12.45 -8.57 1.77
N LYS A 109 -11.71 -8.75 2.86
CA LYS A 109 -12.27 -8.83 4.21
C LYS A 109 -13.02 -7.56 4.61
N THR A 110 -12.45 -6.40 4.29
CA THR A 110 -13.08 -5.11 4.58
C THR A 110 -14.42 -4.96 3.85
N ASN A 111 -14.45 -5.29 2.55
CA ASN A 111 -15.64 -5.12 1.71
C ASN A 111 -16.77 -6.09 2.05
N GLU A 112 -16.53 -7.16 2.83
CA GLU A 112 -17.57 -8.04 3.36
C GLU A 112 -18.43 -7.36 4.44
N VAL A 113 -17.87 -6.40 5.18
CA VAL A 113 -18.50 -5.85 6.40
C VAL A 113 -18.70 -4.35 6.38
N GLN A 114 -17.95 -3.62 5.57
CA GLN A 114 -18.04 -2.16 5.52
C GLN A 114 -17.68 -1.60 4.12
N LEU A 115 -17.98 -0.32 3.92
CA LEU A 115 -17.62 0.38 2.70
C LEU A 115 -16.16 0.82 2.75
N SER A 116 -15.47 0.65 1.62
CA SER A 116 -14.16 1.23 1.38
C SER A 116 -14.25 2.43 0.43
N GLY A 117 -13.32 3.36 0.56
CA GLY A 117 -13.19 4.49 -0.36
C GLY A 117 -12.81 4.03 -1.78
N PRO A 118 -13.14 4.82 -2.81
CA PRO A 118 -12.84 4.44 -4.20
C PRO A 118 -11.35 4.40 -4.52
N GLY A 119 -10.51 4.86 -3.62
CA GLY A 119 -9.08 5.01 -3.77
C GLY A 119 -8.64 6.47 -3.77
N ARG A 120 -7.51 6.73 -3.18
CA ARG A 120 -6.83 8.02 -3.16
C ARG A 120 -5.33 7.83 -3.36
N GLY A 121 -4.59 8.94 -3.35
CA GLY A 121 -3.14 8.90 -3.51
C GLY A 121 -2.70 8.37 -4.86
N SER A 122 -1.47 7.89 -4.93
CA SER A 122 -0.84 7.40 -6.16
C SER A 122 -1.34 6.02 -6.59
N ALA A 123 -1.86 5.21 -5.66
CA ALA A 123 -2.36 3.85 -5.93
C ALA A 123 -3.51 3.80 -6.96
N ALA A 124 -4.28 4.90 -7.10
CA ALA A 124 -5.28 5.05 -8.15
C ALA A 124 -4.69 4.94 -9.58
N GLY A 125 -3.37 5.12 -9.75
CA GLY A 125 -2.66 4.94 -11.01
C GLY A 125 -2.34 3.50 -11.38
N SER A 126 -2.62 2.52 -10.49
CA SER A 126 -2.33 1.11 -10.73
C SER A 126 -3.55 0.35 -11.26
N LEU A 127 -3.39 -0.26 -12.45
CA LEU A 127 -4.37 -1.16 -13.02
C LEU A 127 -4.43 -2.49 -12.26
N VAL A 128 -3.31 -2.96 -11.72
CA VAL A 128 -3.28 -4.14 -10.85
C VAL A 128 -4.13 -3.91 -9.60
N ALA A 129 -3.95 -2.77 -8.90
CA ALA A 129 -4.78 -2.43 -7.73
C ALA A 129 -6.27 -2.33 -8.08
N TYR A 130 -6.61 -1.74 -9.23
CA TYR A 130 -7.98 -1.68 -9.73
C TYR A 130 -8.55 -3.06 -10.06
N SER A 131 -7.76 -3.91 -10.72
CA SER A 131 -8.19 -5.28 -11.08
C SER A 131 -8.39 -6.18 -9.88
N LEU A 132 -7.62 -5.95 -8.81
CA LEU A 132 -7.76 -6.66 -7.53
C LEU A 132 -8.92 -6.15 -6.66
N GLY A 133 -9.54 -5.04 -7.02
CA GLY A 133 -10.59 -4.40 -6.23
C GLY A 133 -10.08 -3.59 -5.03
N ILE A 134 -8.77 -3.36 -4.93
CA ILE A 134 -8.15 -2.49 -3.91
C ILE A 134 -8.56 -1.04 -4.15
N THR A 135 -8.59 -0.61 -5.43
CA THR A 135 -9.13 0.69 -5.84
C THR A 135 -10.32 0.50 -6.77
N GLN A 136 -11.18 1.53 -6.88
CA GLN A 136 -12.35 1.54 -7.75
C GLN A 136 -12.21 2.52 -8.92
N ILE A 137 -11.01 3.10 -9.07
CA ILE A 137 -10.69 4.09 -10.11
C ILE A 137 -10.00 3.39 -11.26
N ASP A 138 -10.54 3.54 -12.47
CA ASP A 138 -9.96 3.00 -13.68
C ASP A 138 -8.83 3.90 -14.20
N PRO A 139 -7.56 3.49 -14.05
CA PRO A 139 -6.43 4.34 -14.42
C PRO A 139 -6.31 4.62 -15.92
N ILE A 140 -6.79 3.71 -16.77
CA ILE A 140 -6.77 3.91 -18.23
C ILE A 140 -7.80 4.93 -18.64
N LYS A 141 -9.03 4.80 -18.12
CA LYS A 141 -10.12 5.75 -18.40
C LYS A 141 -9.74 7.19 -18.03
N TYR A 142 -9.02 7.37 -16.94
CA TYR A 142 -8.62 8.70 -16.44
C TYR A 142 -7.19 9.11 -16.81
N GLY A 143 -6.48 8.33 -17.63
CA GLY A 143 -5.13 8.65 -18.09
C GLY A 143 -4.08 8.71 -16.96
N LEU A 144 -4.26 7.93 -15.89
CA LEU A 144 -3.37 7.93 -14.74
C LEU A 144 -2.10 7.12 -15.02
N LEU A 145 -0.96 7.65 -14.58
CA LEU A 145 0.34 7.05 -14.83
C LEU A 145 0.76 6.12 -13.70
N PHE A 146 1.08 4.87 -14.04
CA PHE A 146 1.61 3.88 -13.09
C PHE A 146 2.95 4.31 -12.48
N SER A 147 3.80 4.97 -13.24
CA SER A 147 5.11 5.44 -12.78
C SER A 147 5.04 6.48 -11.65
N ARG A 148 3.89 7.10 -11.40
CA ARG A 148 3.66 7.96 -10.23
C ARG A 148 3.38 7.18 -8.97
N PHE A 149 2.93 5.94 -9.10
CA PHE A 149 2.66 5.03 -7.99
C PHE A 149 3.87 4.13 -7.71
N LEU A 150 4.38 3.46 -8.74
CA LEU A 150 5.53 2.57 -8.63
C LEU A 150 6.47 2.77 -9.81
N ARG A 151 7.70 3.13 -9.52
CA ARG A 151 8.77 3.25 -10.51
C ARG A 151 9.52 1.94 -10.62
N SER A 152 10.06 1.67 -11.81
CA SER A 152 10.87 0.46 -12.07
C SER A 152 12.20 0.41 -11.30
N ASP A 153 12.64 1.54 -10.75
CA ASP A 153 13.84 1.67 -9.92
C ASP A 153 13.53 1.85 -8.42
N ALA A 154 12.26 1.68 -8.00
CA ALA A 154 11.86 1.83 -6.61
C ALA A 154 12.52 0.77 -5.72
N THR A 155 13.03 1.20 -4.57
CA THR A 155 13.60 0.34 -3.52
C THR A 155 12.63 0.14 -2.36
N ASP A 156 11.76 1.13 -2.14
CA ASP A 156 10.78 1.13 -1.06
C ASP A 156 9.43 0.60 -1.56
N TYR A 157 8.65 0.04 -0.64
CA TYR A 157 7.30 -0.42 -0.94
C TYR A 157 6.42 0.74 -1.41
N PRO A 158 5.55 0.48 -2.40
CA PRO A 158 4.57 1.47 -2.80
C PRO A 158 3.57 1.74 -1.67
N ASP A 159 3.16 3.00 -1.54
CA ASP A 159 2.18 3.41 -0.55
C ASP A 159 0.75 3.27 -1.13
N ILE A 160 -0.04 2.37 -0.54
CA ILE A 160 -1.44 2.19 -0.88
C ILE A 160 -2.31 2.78 0.23
N ASP A 161 -2.80 3.99 -0.03
CA ASP A 161 -3.80 4.63 0.81
C ASP A 161 -5.14 3.89 0.71
N TYR A 162 -5.60 3.31 1.81
CA TYR A 162 -6.84 2.54 1.85
C TYR A 162 -7.81 3.13 2.88
N ASP A 163 -8.82 3.83 2.38
CA ASP A 163 -9.83 4.47 3.23
C ASP A 163 -10.97 3.49 3.54
N VAL A 164 -11.40 3.48 4.79
CA VAL A 164 -12.51 2.65 5.29
C VAL A 164 -13.48 3.49 6.11
N SER A 165 -14.72 3.06 6.20
CA SER A 165 -15.75 3.79 6.97
C SER A 165 -15.48 3.76 8.48
N ASP A 166 -14.95 2.65 9.00
CA ASP A 166 -14.57 2.49 10.40
C ASP A 166 -13.23 1.73 10.53
N PRO A 167 -12.12 2.45 10.88
CA PRO A 167 -10.83 1.82 11.08
C PRO A 167 -10.77 0.82 12.23
N MET A 168 -11.64 0.96 13.26
CA MET A 168 -11.64 0.03 14.38
C MET A 168 -12.21 -1.32 13.98
N VAL A 169 -13.29 -1.33 13.18
CA VAL A 169 -13.85 -2.56 12.60
C VAL A 169 -12.82 -3.26 11.73
N LEU A 170 -12.07 -2.50 10.91
CA LEU A 170 -10.97 -3.08 10.13
C LEU A 170 -9.91 -3.71 11.03
N LYS A 171 -9.47 -3.03 12.08
CA LYS A 171 -8.50 -3.56 13.03
C LYS A 171 -8.95 -4.87 13.63
N ASP A 172 -10.21 -4.95 14.10
CA ASP A 172 -10.76 -6.14 14.73
C ASP A 172 -10.79 -7.33 13.75
N ILE A 173 -11.20 -7.11 12.50
CA ILE A 173 -11.17 -8.13 11.44
C ILE A 173 -9.75 -8.65 11.20
N LEU A 174 -8.75 -7.76 11.15
CA LEU A 174 -7.37 -8.15 10.92
C LEU A 174 -6.79 -8.91 12.12
N ILE A 175 -7.16 -8.54 13.34
CA ILE A 175 -6.79 -9.28 14.56
C ILE A 175 -7.40 -10.68 14.55
N ASP A 176 -8.67 -10.81 14.18
CA ASP A 176 -9.35 -12.11 14.07
C ASP A 176 -8.70 -13.03 13.02
N GLU A 177 -8.18 -12.47 11.92
CA GLU A 177 -7.56 -13.24 10.84
C GLU A 177 -6.09 -13.62 11.14
N TRP A 178 -5.30 -12.67 11.68
CA TRP A 178 -3.84 -12.83 11.81
C TRP A 178 -3.33 -12.81 13.26
N GLY A 179 -4.20 -12.58 14.24
CA GLY A 179 -3.87 -12.52 15.65
C GLY A 179 -3.42 -11.13 16.11
N ASP A 180 -3.62 -10.87 17.40
CA ASP A 180 -3.33 -9.59 18.06
C ASP A 180 -1.84 -9.24 18.13
N SER A 181 -0.97 -10.25 18.13
CA SER A 181 0.49 -10.05 18.10
C SER A 181 1.02 -9.61 16.72
N THR A 182 0.24 -9.81 15.67
CA THR A 182 0.62 -9.48 14.28
C THR A 182 0.09 -8.12 13.85
N VAL A 183 -1.06 -7.71 14.37
CA VAL A 183 -1.77 -6.49 13.98
C VAL A 183 -1.62 -5.43 15.06
N VAL A 184 -0.69 -4.50 14.85
CA VAL A 184 -0.40 -3.43 15.82
C VAL A 184 -0.63 -2.07 15.16
N PRO A 185 -1.56 -1.24 15.69
CA PRO A 185 -1.74 0.11 15.19
C PRO A 185 -0.53 0.99 15.57
N ILE A 186 -0.07 1.78 14.61
CA ILE A 186 0.99 2.76 14.86
C ILE A 186 0.39 3.94 15.62
N SER A 187 1.00 4.30 16.77
CA SER A 187 0.61 5.47 17.55
C SER A 187 0.89 6.75 16.76
N ASN A 188 -0.11 7.62 16.68
CA ASN A 188 0.02 8.93 16.06
C ASN A 188 -0.39 10.03 17.05
N TRP A 189 0.47 11.03 17.23
CA TRP A 189 0.21 12.17 18.12
C TRP A 189 0.00 13.41 17.26
N ASN A 190 -1.25 13.86 17.17
CA ASN A 190 -1.59 15.08 16.45
C ASN A 190 -1.84 16.21 17.45
N THR A 191 -1.17 17.35 17.28
CA THR A 191 -1.47 18.58 18.01
C THR A 191 -2.37 19.45 17.14
N LEU A 192 -3.60 19.70 17.59
CA LEU A 192 -4.49 20.64 16.95
C LEU A 192 -3.96 22.06 17.14
N GLN A 193 -3.63 22.74 16.07
CA GLN A 193 -3.26 24.15 16.07
C GLN A 193 -4.52 25.01 15.88
N LEU A 194 -4.48 26.26 16.37
CA LEU A 194 -5.59 27.23 16.22
C LEU A 194 -6.07 27.42 14.77
N ARG A 195 -5.20 27.15 13.78
CA ARG A 195 -5.55 27.16 12.34
C ARG A 195 -6.33 25.94 11.87
N SER A 196 -6.42 24.91 12.70
CA SER A 196 -7.13 23.65 12.41
C SER A 196 -8.53 23.61 13.05
N LEU A 197 -8.89 24.65 13.78
CA LEU A 197 -10.21 24.91 14.33
C LEU A 197 -10.95 25.92 13.46
#